data_cc7af051131e341a4f47c2b990d7267e
#
_entry.id   cc7af051131e341a4f47c2b990d7267e
#
_cell.length_a   1.000
_cell.length_b   1.000
_cell.length_c   1.000
_cell.angle_alpha   90.00
_cell.angle_beta   90.00
_cell.angle_gamma   90.00
#
_symmetry.space_group_name_H-M   'P 1'
#
loop_
_entity.id
_entity.type
_entity.pdbx_description
1 polymer ?
#
loop_
_entity_poly.entity_id
_entity_poly.type
_entity_poly.pdbx_seq_one_letter_code
_entity_poly.pdbx_strand_id
1 'polypeptide(L)'
;PDTVDRLSALLERFRVRAHLFHAGPLCGVTHFAAEPGRAFLHVLRRGAMRVTHPARSGAPRSLMVNEPTLLFYPQPLAHDFHNAPQEGSDFVCATLDFDGGSRHPLVQALPPLVALPVAALPDIEHTLALLFAETERVRCGHRLLANRLFEVLLLQTLRHLLDHAADHGMQTGLLCGLAHPKLARALTQMHERPGAPWSLAALAAAAGMSRSSFAAEFRAQLGTTPAEYLLRWRVSL
;
A
#
# COMPACT_ATOMS: atom_id res chain seq x y z
N PRO A 1 -9.49 -21.29 -11.46
CA PRO A 1 -8.55 -20.86 -10.41
C PRO A 1 -9.35 -20.10 -9.37
N ASP A 2 -9.42 -20.65 -8.12
CA ASP A 2 -10.10 -20.00 -7.00
C ASP A 2 -9.34 -18.72 -6.66
N THR A 3 -9.83 -17.60 -7.15
CA THR A 3 -9.30 -16.28 -6.79
C THR A 3 -9.89 -15.91 -5.43
N VAL A 4 -9.09 -16.09 -4.38
CA VAL A 4 -9.43 -15.63 -3.03
C VAL A 4 -9.33 -14.11 -2.98
N ASP A 5 -10.38 -13.43 -2.51
CA ASP A 5 -10.32 -11.99 -2.27
C ASP A 5 -9.52 -11.69 -0.98
N ARG A 6 -8.23 -11.41 -1.17
CA ARG A 6 -7.25 -11.28 -0.10
C ARG A 6 -7.28 -9.93 0.63
N LEU A 7 -7.92 -8.92 0.03
CA LEU A 7 -7.88 -7.53 0.53
C LEU A 7 -9.20 -7.05 1.14
N SER A 8 -10.36 -7.49 0.62
CA SER A 8 -11.65 -6.92 1.04
C SER A 8 -11.89 -7.06 2.53
N ALA A 9 -11.74 -8.28 3.11
CA ALA A 9 -11.96 -8.51 4.54
C ALA A 9 -11.04 -7.66 5.42
N LEU A 10 -9.81 -7.38 4.96
CA LEU A 10 -8.85 -6.52 5.63
C LEU A 10 -9.28 -5.05 5.59
N LEU A 11 -9.59 -4.54 4.40
CA LEU A 11 -9.85 -3.11 4.16
C LEU A 11 -11.28 -2.67 4.54
N GLU A 12 -12.21 -3.59 4.65
CA GLU A 12 -13.53 -3.32 5.23
C GLU A 12 -13.45 -3.03 6.74
N ARG A 13 -12.50 -3.67 7.43
CA ARG A 13 -12.28 -3.50 8.88
C ARG A 13 -11.34 -2.34 9.19
N PHE A 14 -10.28 -2.21 8.40
CA PHE A 14 -9.25 -1.18 8.52
C PHE A 14 -9.32 -0.27 7.30
N ARG A 15 -10.22 0.70 7.37
CA ARG A 15 -10.48 1.61 6.24
C ARG A 15 -9.30 2.52 5.97
N VAL A 16 -9.22 2.94 4.72
CA VAL A 16 -8.27 3.96 4.26
C VAL A 16 -9.07 5.06 3.59
N ARG A 17 -8.74 6.32 3.89
CA ARG A 17 -9.33 7.50 3.26
C ARG A 17 -8.23 8.32 2.61
N ALA A 18 -8.48 8.72 1.37
CA ALA A 18 -7.57 9.59 0.64
C ALA A 18 -8.09 11.03 0.62
N HIS A 19 -7.15 11.98 0.67
CA HIS A 19 -7.41 13.41 0.58
C HIS A 19 -6.45 14.05 -0.40
N LEU A 20 -6.95 14.43 -1.59
CA LEU A 20 -6.20 15.22 -2.56
C LEU A 20 -5.82 16.57 -1.95
N PHE A 21 -4.53 16.91 -1.97
CA PHE A 21 -4.05 18.20 -1.50
C PHE A 21 -3.27 18.99 -2.55
N HIS A 22 -2.76 18.35 -3.61
CA HIS A 22 -2.05 19.01 -4.69
C HIS A 22 -2.33 18.35 -6.03
N ALA A 23 -2.53 19.16 -7.05
CA ALA A 23 -2.58 18.75 -8.44
C ALA A 23 -1.95 19.85 -9.30
N GLY A 24 -1.03 19.49 -10.17
CA GLY A 24 -0.32 20.41 -11.06
C GLY A 24 1.20 20.36 -10.89
N PRO A 25 1.90 21.33 -11.50
CA PRO A 25 3.36 21.35 -11.49
C PRO A 25 3.92 21.73 -10.10
N LEU A 26 5.08 21.16 -9.81
CA LEU A 26 5.94 21.56 -8.69
C LEU A 26 7.31 21.98 -9.25
N CYS A 27 7.85 23.10 -8.75
CA CYS A 27 9.14 23.64 -9.13
C CYS A 27 10.00 23.86 -7.89
N GLY A 28 11.32 23.72 -8.02
CA GLY A 28 12.24 23.88 -6.91
C GLY A 28 12.15 22.76 -5.89
N VAL A 29 12.35 23.09 -4.60
CA VAL A 29 12.30 22.11 -3.51
C VAL A 29 10.96 22.20 -2.80
N THR A 30 10.27 21.07 -2.71
CA THR A 30 9.01 20.93 -1.95
C THR A 30 9.24 19.94 -0.82
N HIS A 31 9.00 20.38 0.41
CA HIS A 31 9.14 19.58 1.62
C HIS A 31 7.79 19.01 2.06
N PHE A 32 7.76 17.71 2.33
CA PHE A 32 6.64 17.01 2.93
C PHE A 32 7.03 16.53 4.33
N ALA A 33 6.43 17.11 5.35
CA ALA A 33 6.71 16.76 6.73
C ALA A 33 6.12 15.40 7.12
N ALA A 34 6.83 14.65 7.97
CA ALA A 34 6.27 13.46 8.59
C ALA A 34 5.27 13.89 9.67
N GLU A 35 4.01 13.46 9.53
CA GLU A 35 2.96 13.69 10.51
C GLU A 35 2.45 12.35 11.04
N PRO A 36 2.27 12.20 12.37
CA PRO A 36 1.79 10.93 12.94
C PRO A 36 0.47 10.46 12.30
N GLY A 37 0.43 9.19 11.92
CA GLY A 37 -0.76 8.56 11.31
C GLY A 37 -1.03 8.93 9.86
N ARG A 38 -0.21 9.80 9.25
CA ARG A 38 -0.38 10.25 7.86
C ARG A 38 0.58 9.53 6.91
N ALA A 39 0.01 8.97 5.87
CA ALA A 39 0.71 8.41 4.72
C ALA A 39 0.58 9.34 3.51
N PHE A 40 1.43 9.15 2.50
CA PHE A 40 1.38 9.93 1.26
C PHE A 40 1.33 9.01 0.04
N LEU A 41 0.56 9.44 -0.94
CA LEU A 41 0.53 8.85 -2.28
C LEU A 41 0.72 9.96 -3.31
N HIS A 42 1.85 9.93 -4.01
CA HIS A 42 2.18 10.88 -5.06
C HIS A 42 2.26 10.16 -6.40
N VAL A 43 1.79 10.79 -7.45
CA VAL A 43 1.96 10.30 -8.82
C VAL A 43 2.61 11.39 -9.65
N LEU A 44 3.83 11.13 -10.09
CA LEU A 44 4.51 11.91 -11.11
C LEU A 44 3.92 11.55 -12.48
N ARG A 45 3.31 12.53 -13.16
CA ARG A 45 2.75 12.37 -14.51
C ARG A 45 3.78 12.64 -15.60
N ARG A 46 4.54 13.71 -15.41
CA ARG A 46 5.54 14.19 -16.39
C ARG A 46 6.72 14.83 -15.66
N GLY A 47 7.86 14.85 -16.34
CA GLY A 47 9.08 15.47 -15.86
C GLY A 47 10.00 14.48 -15.14
N ALA A 48 11.03 15.02 -14.53
CA ALA A 48 12.00 14.28 -13.74
C ALA A 48 12.26 15.02 -12.43
N MET A 49 12.58 14.27 -11.38
CA MET A 49 12.91 14.83 -10.09
C MET A 49 13.90 13.96 -9.33
N ARG A 50 14.54 14.57 -8.36
CA ARG A 50 15.27 13.85 -7.32
C ARG A 50 14.47 13.90 -6.03
N VAL A 51 14.26 12.75 -5.41
CA VAL A 51 13.64 12.63 -4.09
C VAL A 51 14.72 12.38 -3.06
N THR A 52 14.68 13.08 -1.93
CA THR A 52 15.62 12.85 -0.82
C THR A 52 14.87 12.52 0.47
N HIS A 53 15.49 11.67 1.29
CA HIS A 53 14.96 11.22 2.56
C HIS A 53 15.98 11.41 3.69
N PRO A 54 15.53 11.53 4.95
CA PRO A 54 16.40 11.57 6.11
C PRO A 54 17.28 10.32 6.21
N ALA A 55 18.46 10.45 6.79
CA ALA A 55 19.32 9.32 7.09
C ALA A 55 18.59 8.32 8.02
N ARG A 56 18.83 7.02 7.83
CA ARG A 56 18.26 5.93 8.63
C ARG A 56 16.72 5.82 8.58
N SER A 57 16.09 6.38 7.56
CA SER A 57 14.64 6.30 7.36
C SER A 57 14.15 4.93 6.82
N GLY A 58 15.08 4.08 6.40
CA GLY A 58 14.76 2.85 5.68
C GLY A 58 14.49 3.04 4.18
N ALA A 59 14.32 4.29 3.74
CA ALA A 59 14.23 4.66 2.32
C ALA A 59 15.60 5.07 1.78
N PRO A 60 15.84 5.00 0.44
CA PRO A 60 17.07 5.51 -0.18
C PRO A 60 17.30 6.98 0.15
N ARG A 61 18.51 7.38 0.51
CA ARG A 61 18.81 8.79 0.80
C ARG A 61 18.52 9.72 -0.37
N SER A 62 18.68 9.22 -1.59
CA SER A 62 18.37 9.92 -2.83
C SER A 62 17.85 8.93 -3.86
N LEU A 63 16.76 9.29 -4.52
CA LEU A 63 16.14 8.53 -5.58
C LEU A 63 15.93 9.45 -6.78
N MET A 64 16.44 9.07 -7.95
CA MET A 64 16.13 9.74 -9.22
C MET A 64 14.87 9.13 -9.82
N VAL A 65 13.92 9.97 -10.18
CA VAL A 65 12.68 9.61 -10.84
C VAL A 65 12.64 10.31 -12.20
N ASN A 66 12.80 9.56 -13.28
CA ASN A 66 12.94 10.08 -14.63
C ASN A 66 11.77 9.71 -15.56
N GLU A 67 10.78 9.04 -15.02
CA GLU A 67 9.59 8.56 -15.75
C GLU A 67 8.35 8.67 -14.88
N PRO A 68 7.14 8.60 -15.46
CA PRO A 68 5.91 8.56 -14.67
C PRO A 68 5.97 7.47 -13.60
N THR A 69 5.86 7.89 -12.34
CA THR A 69 6.10 7.01 -11.18
C THR A 69 5.09 7.30 -10.08
N LEU A 70 4.59 6.22 -9.47
CA LEU A 70 3.82 6.25 -8.23
C LEU A 70 4.79 6.11 -7.05
N LEU A 71 4.72 7.03 -6.10
CA LEU A 71 5.46 7.00 -4.84
C LEU A 71 4.48 6.87 -3.69
N PHE A 72 4.55 5.77 -2.97
CA PHE A 72 3.70 5.52 -1.82
C PHE A 72 4.53 5.41 -0.55
N TYR A 73 4.21 6.26 0.42
CA TYR A 73 4.78 6.30 1.76
C TYR A 73 3.73 5.84 2.76
N PRO A 74 3.70 4.55 3.12
CA PRO A 74 2.65 4.02 4.01
C PRO A 74 2.80 4.46 5.46
N GLN A 75 4.02 4.85 5.85
CA GLN A 75 4.35 5.34 7.19
C GLN A 75 4.71 6.82 7.14
N PRO A 76 4.57 7.56 8.26
CA PRO A 76 5.03 8.93 8.34
C PRO A 76 6.53 9.02 8.02
N LEU A 77 6.87 9.58 6.87
CA LEU A 77 8.24 9.76 6.42
C LEU A 77 8.41 11.12 5.75
N ALA A 78 9.25 11.97 6.34
CA ALA A 78 9.62 13.24 5.73
C ALA A 78 10.40 13.00 4.44
N HIS A 79 10.09 13.76 3.39
CA HIS A 79 10.77 13.67 2.11
C HIS A 79 10.73 15.00 1.36
N ASP A 80 11.71 15.22 0.51
CA ASP A 80 11.84 16.42 -0.30
C ASP A 80 11.84 16.06 -1.78
N PHE A 81 11.03 16.77 -2.57
CA PHE A 81 11.06 16.73 -4.03
C PHE A 81 11.90 17.89 -4.54
N HIS A 82 12.94 17.58 -5.31
CA HIS A 82 13.80 18.53 -5.97
C HIS A 82 13.51 18.53 -7.48
N ASN A 83 12.80 19.54 -7.94
CA ASN A 83 12.36 19.69 -9.33
C ASN A 83 13.20 20.76 -10.03
N ALA A 84 13.36 20.62 -11.35
CA ALA A 84 14.02 21.63 -12.16
C ALA A 84 13.25 22.97 -12.11
N PRO A 85 13.93 24.12 -11.98
CA PRO A 85 13.25 25.41 -11.82
C PRO A 85 12.38 25.84 -13.00
N GLN A 86 12.71 25.38 -14.23
CA GLN A 86 12.07 25.84 -15.45
C GLN A 86 11.16 24.80 -16.14
N GLU A 87 11.33 23.53 -15.79
CA GLU A 87 10.59 22.40 -16.37
C GLU A 87 9.81 21.66 -15.30
N GLY A 88 9.08 22.38 -14.46
CA GLY A 88 8.37 21.79 -13.32
C GLY A 88 7.72 20.45 -13.63
N SER A 89 7.90 19.50 -12.73
CA SER A 89 7.26 18.20 -12.84
C SER A 89 5.78 18.31 -12.50
N ASP A 90 4.94 17.55 -13.18
CA ASP A 90 3.49 17.55 -13.03
C ASP A 90 3.05 16.38 -12.11
N PHE A 91 2.34 16.69 -11.03
CA PHE A 91 1.98 15.75 -9.96
C PHE A 91 0.51 15.78 -9.61
N VAL A 92 0.05 14.68 -9.08
CA VAL A 92 -1.09 14.63 -8.16
C VAL A 92 -0.65 13.98 -6.86
N CYS A 93 -1.05 14.58 -5.75
CA CYS A 93 -0.64 14.17 -4.40
C CYS A 93 -1.82 14.08 -3.47
N ALA A 94 -1.91 12.98 -2.73
CA ALA A 94 -2.88 12.78 -1.67
C ALA A 94 -2.21 12.35 -0.36
N THR A 95 -2.82 12.76 0.74
CA THR A 95 -2.60 12.11 2.03
C THR A 95 -3.53 10.92 2.17
N LEU A 96 -3.07 9.89 2.89
CA LEU A 96 -3.86 8.72 3.21
C LEU A 96 -3.96 8.59 4.72
N ASP A 97 -5.18 8.50 5.22
CA ASP A 97 -5.47 8.23 6.62
C ASP A 97 -5.90 6.77 6.77
N PHE A 98 -5.10 5.99 7.47
CA PHE A 98 -5.37 4.59 7.78
C PHE A 98 -6.04 4.49 9.15
N ASP A 99 -7.17 3.79 9.24
CA ASP A 99 -7.80 3.49 10.53
C ASP A 99 -6.81 2.71 11.43
N GLY A 100 -6.58 3.22 12.64
CA GLY A 100 -5.52 2.70 13.52
C GLY A 100 -4.11 3.26 13.27
N GLY A 101 -3.93 4.13 12.27
CA GLY A 101 -2.67 4.82 11.96
C GLY A 101 -1.50 3.85 11.74
N SER A 102 -0.40 4.03 12.47
CA SER A 102 0.80 3.17 12.37
C SER A 102 0.57 1.73 12.82
N ARG A 103 -0.54 1.42 13.50
CA ARG A 103 -0.92 0.06 13.89
C ARG A 103 -1.72 -0.68 12.82
N HIS A 104 -2.09 0.01 11.73
CA HIS A 104 -2.79 -0.62 10.61
C HIS A 104 -1.94 -1.78 10.05
N PRO A 105 -2.51 -2.99 9.87
CA PRO A 105 -1.74 -4.16 9.46
C PRO A 105 -0.96 -3.98 8.15
N LEU A 106 -1.53 -3.28 7.16
CA LEU A 106 -0.84 -2.98 5.90
C LEU A 106 0.31 -1.98 6.09
N VAL A 107 0.12 -0.96 6.93
CA VAL A 107 1.18 0.04 7.21
C VAL A 107 2.40 -0.64 7.83
N GLN A 108 2.19 -1.62 8.72
CA GLN A 108 3.28 -2.38 9.33
C GLN A 108 3.94 -3.38 8.36
N ALA A 109 3.20 -3.85 7.36
CA ALA A 109 3.68 -4.85 6.41
C ALA A 109 4.44 -4.25 5.21
N LEU A 110 4.27 -2.96 4.94
CA LEU A 110 4.85 -2.29 3.79
C LEU A 110 6.21 -1.66 4.11
N PRO A 111 7.12 -1.59 3.12
CA PRO A 111 8.38 -0.85 3.28
C PRO A 111 8.10 0.66 3.45
N PRO A 112 9.07 1.44 3.96
CA PRO A 112 8.92 2.89 4.16
C PRO A 112 8.57 3.66 2.88
N LEU A 113 9.02 3.17 1.74
CA LEU A 113 8.74 3.71 0.41
C LEU A 113 8.46 2.58 -0.57
N VAL A 114 7.36 2.70 -1.31
CA VAL A 114 7.07 1.93 -2.51
C VAL A 114 7.16 2.88 -3.70
N ALA A 115 8.10 2.66 -4.59
CA ALA A 115 8.28 3.44 -5.82
C ALA A 115 8.05 2.52 -7.02
N LEU A 116 7.02 2.79 -7.82
CA LEU A 116 6.60 1.96 -8.94
C LEU A 116 6.47 2.81 -10.21
N PRO A 117 7.22 2.52 -11.28
CA PRO A 117 6.92 3.09 -12.58
C PRO A 117 5.47 2.82 -12.98
N VAL A 118 4.77 3.82 -13.48
CA VAL A 118 3.37 3.67 -13.94
C VAL A 118 3.26 2.59 -15.01
N ALA A 119 4.28 2.46 -15.86
CA ALA A 119 4.34 1.42 -16.88
C ALA A 119 4.36 -0.02 -16.32
N ALA A 120 4.77 -0.22 -15.07
CA ALA A 120 4.71 -1.52 -14.39
C ALA A 120 3.31 -1.86 -13.85
N LEU A 121 2.38 -0.92 -13.92
CA LEU A 121 1.03 -1.01 -13.34
C LEU A 121 -0.04 -0.86 -14.43
N PRO A 122 -0.24 -1.85 -15.32
CA PRO A 122 -1.13 -1.72 -16.48
C PRO A 122 -2.58 -1.38 -16.09
N ASP A 123 -3.03 -1.85 -14.94
CA ASP A 123 -4.42 -1.64 -14.50
C ASP A 123 -4.70 -0.23 -13.99
N ILE A 124 -3.68 0.59 -13.70
CA ILE A 124 -3.88 1.94 -13.15
C ILE A 124 -4.00 3.03 -14.19
N GLU A 125 -3.68 2.76 -15.44
CA GLU A 125 -3.63 3.76 -16.52
C GLU A 125 -4.97 4.48 -16.69
N HIS A 126 -6.07 3.74 -16.73
CA HIS A 126 -7.42 4.31 -16.82
C HIS A 126 -7.81 5.12 -15.57
N THR A 127 -7.45 4.64 -14.38
CA THR A 127 -7.71 5.35 -13.13
C THR A 127 -6.93 6.66 -13.08
N LEU A 128 -5.67 6.66 -13.52
CA LEU A 128 -4.85 7.86 -13.63
C LEU A 128 -5.41 8.85 -14.66
N ALA A 129 -5.86 8.37 -15.81
CA ALA A 129 -6.48 9.23 -16.81
C ALA A 129 -7.72 9.95 -16.27
N LEU A 130 -8.58 9.23 -15.53
CA LEU A 130 -9.75 9.81 -14.83
C LEU A 130 -9.33 10.81 -13.77
N LEU A 131 -8.33 10.47 -12.95
CA LEU A 131 -7.83 11.35 -11.89
C LEU A 131 -7.28 12.66 -12.44
N PHE A 132 -6.45 12.60 -13.48
CA PHE A 132 -5.90 13.79 -14.11
C PHE A 132 -6.98 14.63 -14.79
N ALA A 133 -7.93 14.01 -15.51
CA ALA A 133 -9.06 14.73 -16.10
C ALA A 133 -9.91 15.44 -15.06
N GLU A 134 -10.09 14.85 -13.87
CA GLU A 134 -10.86 15.44 -12.79
C GLU A 134 -10.10 16.59 -12.09
N THR A 135 -8.77 16.52 -12.03
CA THR A 135 -7.95 17.59 -11.44
C THR A 135 -7.69 18.76 -12.39
N GLU A 136 -7.76 18.55 -13.70
CA GLU A 136 -7.62 19.61 -14.71
C GLU A 136 -8.85 20.52 -14.83
N ARG A 137 -10.03 20.03 -14.46
CA ARG A 137 -11.30 20.79 -14.52
C ARG A 137 -12.06 20.72 -13.21
N VAL A 138 -12.15 21.82 -12.52
CA VAL A 138 -12.95 21.93 -11.30
C VAL A 138 -14.45 21.82 -11.65
N ARG A 139 -15.07 20.71 -11.25
CA ARG A 139 -16.51 20.43 -11.40
C ARG A 139 -17.12 20.13 -10.04
N CYS A 140 -18.48 20.13 -9.96
CA CYS A 140 -19.16 19.72 -8.72
C CYS A 140 -18.70 18.33 -8.30
N GLY A 141 -18.27 18.18 -7.04
CA GLY A 141 -17.82 16.92 -6.47
C GLY A 141 -16.41 16.49 -6.88
N HIS A 142 -15.64 17.31 -7.64
CA HIS A 142 -14.32 16.92 -8.14
C HIS A 142 -13.36 16.43 -7.05
N ARG A 143 -13.32 17.11 -5.89
CA ARG A 143 -12.44 16.68 -4.78
C ARG A 143 -12.84 15.31 -4.22
N LEU A 144 -14.16 15.08 -4.08
CA LEU A 144 -14.66 13.80 -3.58
C LEU A 144 -14.34 12.67 -4.57
N LEU A 145 -14.55 12.93 -5.86
CA LEU A 145 -14.23 11.96 -6.91
C LEU A 145 -12.73 11.67 -6.95
N ALA A 146 -11.88 12.70 -6.93
CA ALA A 146 -10.43 12.53 -6.89
C ALA A 146 -9.97 11.74 -5.66
N ASN A 147 -10.53 11.99 -4.48
CA ASN A 147 -10.25 11.21 -3.27
C ASN A 147 -10.58 9.73 -3.46
N ARG A 148 -11.74 9.41 -4.05
CA ARG A 148 -12.11 8.02 -4.35
C ARG A 148 -11.20 7.37 -5.38
N LEU A 149 -10.76 8.12 -6.39
CA LEU A 149 -9.80 7.62 -7.39
C LEU A 149 -8.44 7.31 -6.76
N PHE A 150 -7.98 8.10 -5.79
CA PHE A 150 -6.77 7.76 -5.01
C PHE A 150 -6.95 6.49 -4.18
N GLU A 151 -8.12 6.25 -3.61
CA GLU A 151 -8.42 5.00 -2.90
C GLU A 151 -8.42 3.80 -3.86
N VAL A 152 -8.92 3.97 -5.09
CA VAL A 152 -8.83 2.96 -6.16
C VAL A 152 -7.37 2.71 -6.55
N LEU A 153 -6.57 3.76 -6.74
CA LEU A 153 -5.13 3.63 -7.03
C LEU A 153 -4.40 2.85 -5.96
N LEU A 154 -4.71 3.11 -4.69
CA LEU A 154 -4.13 2.35 -3.58
C LEU A 154 -4.47 0.87 -3.68
N LEU A 155 -5.74 0.53 -3.93
CA LEU A 155 -6.17 -0.87 -4.09
C LEU A 155 -5.44 -1.56 -5.25
N GLN A 156 -5.31 -0.89 -6.40
CA GLN A 156 -4.60 -1.42 -7.56
C GLN A 156 -3.10 -1.60 -7.26
N THR A 157 -2.49 -0.66 -6.53
CA THR A 157 -1.10 -0.76 -6.06
C THR A 157 -0.92 -1.96 -5.12
N LEU A 158 -1.82 -2.14 -4.16
CA LEU A 158 -1.77 -3.28 -3.23
C LEU A 158 -1.94 -4.63 -3.96
N ARG A 159 -2.81 -4.71 -4.97
CA ARG A 159 -2.93 -5.91 -5.83
C ARG A 159 -1.59 -6.22 -6.52
N HIS A 160 -0.99 -5.21 -7.15
CA HIS A 160 0.32 -5.39 -7.80
C HIS A 160 1.37 -5.87 -6.80
N LEU A 161 1.44 -5.28 -5.61
CA LEU A 161 2.39 -5.68 -4.57
C LEU A 161 2.14 -7.11 -4.07
N LEU A 162 0.89 -7.57 -4.00
CA LEU A 162 0.58 -8.96 -3.65
C LEU A 162 1.01 -9.95 -4.73
N ASP A 163 0.90 -9.57 -5.99
CA ASP A 163 1.26 -10.44 -7.11
C ASP A 163 2.77 -10.46 -7.35
N HIS A 164 3.52 -9.45 -6.87
CA HIS A 164 4.96 -9.26 -7.07
C HIS A 164 5.72 -9.06 -5.75
N ALA A 165 5.25 -9.64 -4.65
CA ALA A 165 5.80 -9.40 -3.31
C ALA A 165 7.32 -9.66 -3.22
N ALA A 166 7.81 -10.71 -3.87
CA ALA A 166 9.23 -11.05 -3.91
C ALA A 166 10.09 -9.99 -4.62
N ASP A 167 9.56 -9.39 -5.69
CA ASP A 167 10.28 -8.39 -6.51
C ASP A 167 10.49 -7.08 -5.75
N HIS A 168 9.65 -6.81 -4.75
CA HIS A 168 9.74 -5.62 -3.91
C HIS A 168 10.48 -5.83 -2.59
N GLY A 169 11.25 -6.93 -2.46
CA GLY A 169 12.09 -7.21 -1.30
C GLY A 169 11.29 -7.56 -0.03
N MET A 170 10.01 -7.86 -0.15
CA MET A 170 9.18 -8.32 0.96
C MET A 170 9.48 -9.79 1.21
N GLN A 171 10.20 -10.10 2.28
CA GLN A 171 10.61 -11.47 2.59
C GLN A 171 9.71 -12.14 3.62
N THR A 172 9.13 -11.37 4.53
CA THR A 172 8.24 -11.87 5.57
C THR A 172 7.17 -10.83 5.92
N GLY A 173 6.04 -11.28 6.44
CA GLY A 173 4.96 -10.43 6.92
C GLY A 173 3.62 -10.72 6.28
N LEU A 174 2.63 -9.87 6.58
CA LEU A 174 1.25 -10.05 6.13
C LEU A 174 1.11 -10.16 4.61
N LEU A 175 1.80 -9.30 3.85
CA LEU A 175 1.72 -9.32 2.39
C LEU A 175 2.30 -10.60 1.80
N CYS A 176 3.40 -11.13 2.37
CA CYS A 176 3.96 -12.41 1.95
C CYS A 176 2.99 -13.56 2.22
N GLY A 177 2.36 -13.56 3.39
CA GLY A 177 1.32 -14.53 3.72
C GLY A 177 0.11 -14.47 2.79
N LEU A 178 -0.36 -13.27 2.46
CA LEU A 178 -1.46 -13.04 1.52
C LEU A 178 -1.07 -13.32 0.05
N ALA A 179 0.19 -13.15 -0.30
CA ALA A 179 0.71 -13.53 -1.61
C ALA A 179 0.85 -15.06 -1.77
N HIS A 180 1.02 -15.79 -0.66
CA HIS A 180 1.20 -17.25 -0.70
C HIS A 180 -0.13 -17.96 -1.01
N PRO A 181 -0.23 -18.76 -2.09
CA PRO A 181 -1.51 -19.28 -2.59
C PRO A 181 -2.34 -20.08 -1.58
N LYS A 182 -1.66 -20.86 -0.73
CA LYS A 182 -2.33 -21.70 0.28
C LYS A 182 -2.62 -20.93 1.56
N LEU A 183 -1.65 -20.15 2.07
CA LEU A 183 -1.82 -19.37 3.30
C LEU A 183 -2.87 -18.28 3.16
N ALA A 184 -3.00 -17.68 1.97
CA ALA A 184 -4.02 -16.67 1.68
C ALA A 184 -5.43 -17.14 2.03
N ARG A 185 -5.77 -18.41 1.77
CA ARG A 185 -7.09 -18.98 2.08
C ARG A 185 -7.36 -18.98 3.60
N ALA A 186 -6.40 -19.42 4.39
CA ALA A 186 -6.53 -19.43 5.85
C ALA A 186 -6.55 -18.00 6.42
N LEU A 187 -5.67 -17.12 5.96
CA LEU A 187 -5.62 -15.72 6.38
C LEU A 187 -6.92 -14.98 6.08
N THR A 188 -7.46 -15.13 4.87
CA THR A 188 -8.73 -14.50 4.49
C THR A 188 -9.87 -14.97 5.42
N GLN A 189 -9.96 -16.27 5.71
CA GLN A 189 -10.96 -16.78 6.66
C GLN A 189 -10.77 -16.26 8.08
N MET A 190 -9.52 -16.12 8.56
CA MET A 190 -9.23 -15.50 9.85
C MET A 190 -9.70 -14.03 9.87
N HIS A 191 -9.48 -13.29 8.78
CA HIS A 191 -9.89 -11.89 8.66
C HIS A 191 -11.40 -11.73 8.57
N GLU A 192 -12.08 -12.58 7.83
CA GLU A 192 -13.55 -12.56 7.68
C GLU A 192 -14.27 -12.93 8.98
N ARG A 193 -13.75 -13.93 9.69
CA ARG A 193 -14.40 -14.53 10.89
C ARG A 193 -13.45 -14.59 12.08
N PRO A 194 -12.97 -13.43 12.58
CA PRO A 194 -12.01 -13.41 13.68
C PRO A 194 -12.52 -14.01 14.99
N GLY A 195 -13.84 -13.94 15.23
CA GLY A 195 -14.49 -14.52 16.41
C GLY A 195 -14.69 -16.04 16.38
N ALA A 196 -14.47 -16.69 15.22
CA ALA A 196 -14.63 -18.12 15.12
C ALA A 196 -13.57 -18.89 15.94
N PRO A 197 -13.91 -20.09 16.45
CA PRO A 197 -12.99 -20.90 17.27
C PRO A 197 -11.95 -21.63 16.38
N TRP A 198 -11.08 -20.86 15.75
CA TRP A 198 -10.04 -21.40 14.86
C TRP A 198 -9.05 -22.28 15.61
N SER A 199 -8.94 -23.52 15.18
CA SER A 199 -7.87 -24.43 15.58
C SER A 199 -6.79 -24.51 14.48
N LEU A 200 -5.59 -24.96 14.87
CA LEU A 200 -4.52 -25.21 13.89
C LEU A 200 -4.97 -26.21 12.80
N ALA A 201 -5.75 -27.22 13.19
CA ALA A 201 -6.29 -28.20 12.26
C ALA A 201 -7.26 -27.58 11.24
N ALA A 202 -8.18 -26.70 11.69
CA ALA A 202 -9.12 -26.01 10.83
C ALA A 202 -8.42 -25.05 9.86
N LEU A 203 -7.42 -24.30 10.32
CA LEU A 203 -6.64 -23.40 9.49
C LEU A 203 -5.79 -24.14 8.45
N ALA A 204 -5.15 -25.26 8.87
CA ALA A 204 -4.41 -26.11 7.95
C ALA A 204 -5.32 -26.73 6.87
N ALA A 205 -6.50 -27.17 7.24
CA ALA A 205 -7.51 -27.67 6.30
C ALA A 205 -7.96 -26.56 5.31
N ALA A 206 -8.22 -25.35 5.78
CA ALA A 206 -8.54 -24.20 4.93
C ALA A 206 -7.44 -23.89 3.91
N ALA A 207 -6.18 -24.05 4.32
CA ALA A 207 -5.01 -23.89 3.45
C ALA A 207 -4.75 -25.10 2.53
N GLY A 208 -5.47 -26.22 2.70
CA GLY A 208 -5.18 -27.48 1.99
C GLY A 208 -3.82 -28.05 2.34
N MET A 209 -3.40 -27.98 3.60
CA MET A 209 -2.09 -28.39 4.10
C MET A 209 -2.21 -29.32 5.31
N SER A 210 -1.15 -30.11 5.59
CA SER A 210 -1.01 -30.80 6.87
C SER A 210 -0.77 -29.77 7.99
N ARG A 211 -1.10 -30.12 9.24
CA ARG A 211 -0.89 -29.21 10.41
C ARG A 211 0.56 -28.79 10.55
N SER A 212 1.50 -29.71 10.40
CA SER A 212 2.93 -29.44 10.53
C SER A 212 3.43 -28.52 9.40
N SER A 213 3.08 -28.83 8.15
CA SER A 213 3.46 -28.01 6.99
C SER A 213 2.86 -26.62 7.07
N PHE A 214 1.59 -26.49 7.48
CA PHE A 214 0.93 -25.19 7.64
C PHE A 214 1.61 -24.34 8.71
N ALA A 215 1.87 -24.90 9.91
CA ALA A 215 2.52 -24.17 10.98
C ALA A 215 3.94 -23.69 10.59
N ALA A 216 4.71 -24.55 9.95
CA ALA A 216 6.05 -24.22 9.49
C ALA A 216 6.04 -23.13 8.41
N GLU A 217 5.20 -23.27 7.38
CA GLU A 217 5.08 -22.31 6.29
C GLU A 217 4.51 -20.97 6.78
N PHE A 218 3.49 -21.00 7.63
CA PHE A 218 2.91 -19.80 8.22
C PHE A 218 3.98 -18.99 8.99
N ARG A 219 4.80 -19.67 9.79
CA ARG A 219 5.88 -19.03 10.53
C ARG A 219 6.97 -18.49 9.61
N ALA A 220 7.32 -19.22 8.56
CA ALA A 220 8.31 -18.78 7.57
C ALA A 220 7.85 -17.52 6.84
N GLN A 221 6.59 -17.47 6.40
CA GLN A 221 6.04 -16.36 5.62
C GLN A 221 5.63 -15.16 6.47
N LEU A 222 5.08 -15.36 7.66
CA LEU A 222 4.57 -14.26 8.50
C LEU A 222 5.48 -13.90 9.69
N GLY A 223 6.49 -14.69 10.00
CA GLY A 223 7.38 -14.47 11.14
C GLY A 223 6.75 -14.73 12.51
N THR A 224 5.53 -15.28 12.56
CA THR A 224 4.77 -15.54 13.80
C THR A 224 3.96 -16.81 13.66
N THR A 225 3.47 -17.35 14.78
CA THR A 225 2.58 -18.52 14.77
C THR A 225 1.15 -18.14 14.38
N PRO A 226 0.33 -19.07 13.82
CA PRO A 226 -1.07 -18.81 13.52
C PRO A 226 -1.89 -18.32 14.73
N ALA A 227 -1.63 -18.86 15.91
CA ALA A 227 -2.32 -18.47 17.15
C ALA A 227 -1.97 -17.04 17.59
N GLU A 228 -0.68 -16.68 17.58
CA GLU A 228 -0.21 -15.33 17.90
C GLU A 228 -0.74 -14.31 16.89
N TYR A 229 -0.73 -14.66 15.60
CA TYR A 229 -1.27 -13.82 14.55
C TYR A 229 -2.76 -13.53 14.80
N LEU A 230 -3.56 -14.57 15.03
CA LEU A 230 -5.00 -14.43 15.27
C LEU A 230 -5.29 -13.62 16.53
N LEU A 231 -4.51 -13.81 17.59
CA LEU A 231 -4.64 -13.02 18.82
C LEU A 231 -4.38 -11.53 18.55
N ARG A 232 -3.28 -11.19 17.86
CA ARG A 232 -2.96 -9.81 17.48
C ARG A 232 -4.05 -9.21 16.59
N TRP A 233 -4.55 -9.98 15.63
CA TRP A 233 -5.65 -9.57 14.77
C TRP A 233 -6.90 -9.21 15.58
N ARG A 234 -7.31 -10.07 16.50
CA ARG A 234 -8.47 -9.84 17.39
C ARG A 234 -8.31 -8.61 18.28
N VAL A 235 -7.10 -8.37 18.78
CA VAL A 235 -6.81 -7.19 19.62
C VAL A 235 -6.80 -5.90 18.83
N SER A 236 -6.54 -5.96 17.53
CA SER A 236 -6.53 -4.77 16.65
C SER A 236 -7.92 -4.35 16.13
N LEU A 237 -8.94 -5.18 16.34
CA LEU A 237 -10.33 -4.91 15.97
C LEU A 237 -11.06 -4.08 17.01
#